data_309a9c05bf071abf292e4d50bd176f8d
#
_entry.id   309a9c05bf071abf292e4d50bd176f8d
#
_cell.length_a   1.000
_cell.length_b   1.000
_cell.length_c   1.000
_cell.angle_alpha   90.00
_cell.angle_beta   90.00
_cell.angle_gamma   90.00
#
_symmetry.space_group_name_H-M   'P 1'
#
loop_
_entity.id
_entity.type
_entity.pdbx_description
1 polymer ?
#
loop_
_entity_poly.entity_id
_entity_poly.type
_entity_poly.pdbx_seq_one_letter_code
_entity_poly.pdbx_strand_id
1 'polypeptide(L)'
;VAEPTQVPDSILDTTKKMLGFDWDYTAFDIDIITHINSMFFTLQQIGVGPEAGFSIIDNTKTWSEYTAGNTIEAVKSYMYLKVRMIFDPPANSFTLDAMKNSATEIEWRLNVHTEGVRWRESQITAIIP
;
A
#
# COMPACT_ATOMS: atom_id res chain seq x y z
N VAL A 1 16.71 -23.17 -12.14
CA VAL A 1 15.74 -22.28 -11.49
C VAL A 1 16.42 -21.62 -10.32
N ALA A 2 16.47 -20.29 -10.34
CA ALA A 2 17.04 -19.57 -9.21
C ALA A 2 16.17 -19.76 -7.98
N GLU A 3 16.82 -19.96 -6.82
CA GLU A 3 16.09 -20.02 -5.56
C GLU A 3 15.49 -18.64 -5.23
N PRO A 4 14.32 -18.60 -4.57
CA PRO A 4 13.76 -17.34 -4.11
C PRO A 4 14.75 -16.62 -3.20
N THR A 5 14.86 -15.32 -3.38
CA THR A 5 15.74 -14.49 -2.58
C THR A 5 14.92 -13.41 -1.91
N GLN A 6 15.17 -13.17 -0.64
CA GLN A 6 14.56 -12.06 0.07
C GLN A 6 15.05 -10.74 -0.53
N VAL A 7 14.12 -9.84 -0.81
CA VAL A 7 14.42 -8.52 -1.38
C VAL A 7 14.17 -7.47 -0.30
N PRO A 8 15.21 -6.71 0.10
CA PRO A 8 15.00 -5.62 1.06
C PRO A 8 14.01 -4.60 0.52
N ASP A 9 13.13 -4.11 1.37
CA ASP A 9 12.08 -3.15 1.04
C ASP A 9 11.06 -3.67 0.01
N SER A 10 10.99 -5.00 -0.20
CA SER A 10 10.01 -5.62 -1.08
C SER A 10 8.59 -5.38 -0.58
N ILE A 11 7.70 -5.01 -1.50
CA ILE A 11 6.29 -4.80 -1.17
C ILE A 11 5.68 -6.12 -0.68
N LEU A 12 5.90 -7.21 -1.39
CA LEU A 12 5.35 -8.52 -1.01
C LEU A 12 5.97 -9.03 0.30
N ASP A 13 7.29 -9.03 0.39
CA ASP A 13 7.99 -9.61 1.55
C ASP A 13 7.66 -8.86 2.84
N THR A 14 7.61 -7.52 2.79
CA THR A 14 7.27 -6.73 3.98
C THR A 14 5.82 -6.90 4.38
N THR A 15 4.91 -6.98 3.42
CA THR A 15 3.49 -7.23 3.71
C THR A 15 3.30 -8.60 4.34
N LYS A 16 3.97 -9.62 3.81
CA LYS A 16 3.93 -10.97 4.40
C LYS A 16 4.43 -10.96 5.84
N LYS A 17 5.53 -10.26 6.11
CA LYS A 17 6.07 -10.15 7.47
C LYS A 17 5.06 -9.53 8.41
N MET A 18 4.40 -8.46 8.00
CA MET A 18 3.36 -7.82 8.81
C MET A 18 2.17 -8.74 9.09
N LEU A 19 1.87 -9.64 8.15
CA LEU A 19 0.80 -10.64 8.31
C LEU A 19 1.23 -11.84 9.14
N GLY A 20 2.52 -11.95 9.49
CA GLY A 20 3.03 -13.04 10.30
C GLY A 20 3.65 -14.18 9.50
N PHE A 21 3.94 -13.98 8.22
CA PHE A 21 4.57 -15.00 7.36
C PHE A 21 6.03 -14.68 7.11
N ASP A 22 6.85 -15.72 7.02
CA ASP A 22 8.22 -15.59 6.54
C ASP A 22 8.22 -15.29 5.04
N TRP A 23 9.24 -14.60 4.57
CA TRP A 23 9.34 -14.20 3.16
C TRP A 23 9.39 -15.42 2.22
N ASP A 24 9.96 -16.54 2.68
CA ASP A 24 10.11 -17.76 1.89
C ASP A 24 8.91 -18.72 2.00
N TYR A 25 7.89 -18.36 2.76
CA TYR A 25 6.64 -19.11 2.83
C TYR A 25 5.71 -18.61 1.72
N THR A 26 5.57 -19.39 0.65
CA THR A 26 4.95 -18.92 -0.59
C THR A 26 3.54 -19.46 -0.83
N ALA A 27 2.99 -20.21 0.11
CA ALA A 27 1.70 -20.88 -0.08
C ALA A 27 0.54 -19.92 -0.38
N PHE A 28 0.58 -18.69 0.13
CA PHE A 28 -0.48 -17.70 -0.03
C PHE A 28 -0.06 -16.51 -0.89
N ASP A 29 1.05 -16.59 -1.60
CA ASP A 29 1.58 -15.45 -2.36
C ASP A 29 0.58 -14.93 -3.39
N ILE A 30 -0.07 -15.82 -4.13
CA ILE A 30 -1.05 -15.41 -5.16
C ILE A 30 -2.21 -14.63 -4.53
N ASP A 31 -2.73 -15.12 -3.41
CA ASP A 31 -3.83 -14.46 -2.70
C ASP A 31 -3.41 -13.10 -2.17
N ILE A 32 -2.23 -13.05 -1.54
CA ILE A 32 -1.72 -11.80 -0.96
C ILE A 32 -1.44 -10.78 -2.06
N ILE A 33 -0.81 -11.18 -3.16
CA ILE A 33 -0.54 -10.32 -4.32
C ILE A 33 -1.85 -9.76 -4.89
N THR A 34 -2.88 -10.58 -5.01
CA THR A 34 -4.19 -10.14 -5.51
C THR A 34 -4.75 -9.04 -4.63
N HIS A 35 -4.70 -9.20 -3.32
CA HIS A 35 -5.19 -8.19 -2.39
C HIS A 35 -4.34 -6.92 -2.41
N ILE A 36 -3.02 -7.06 -2.49
CA ILE A 36 -2.11 -5.92 -2.60
C ILE A 36 -2.44 -5.09 -3.84
N ASN A 37 -2.61 -5.74 -4.99
CA ASN A 37 -2.90 -5.05 -6.23
C ASN A 37 -4.27 -4.35 -6.20
N SER A 38 -5.26 -4.95 -5.54
CA SER A 38 -6.56 -4.31 -5.33
C SER A 38 -6.42 -3.02 -4.51
N MET A 39 -5.54 -3.02 -3.52
CA MET A 39 -5.30 -1.82 -2.70
C MET A 39 -4.53 -0.75 -3.48
N PHE A 40 -3.61 -1.13 -4.34
CA PHE A 40 -2.95 -0.17 -5.22
C PHE A 40 -3.93 0.50 -6.17
N PHE A 41 -4.93 -0.22 -6.65
CA PHE A 41 -5.99 0.36 -7.47
C PHE A 41 -6.77 1.42 -6.65
N THR A 42 -7.14 1.11 -5.44
CA THR A 42 -7.82 2.05 -4.54
C THR A 42 -6.97 3.30 -4.29
N LEU A 43 -5.68 3.11 -4.02
CA LEU A 43 -4.75 4.21 -3.79
C LEU A 43 -4.60 5.10 -5.02
N GLN A 44 -4.57 4.50 -6.21
CA GLN A 44 -4.53 5.26 -7.46
C GLN A 44 -5.74 6.18 -7.59
N GLN A 45 -6.92 5.70 -7.23
CA GLN A 45 -8.16 6.48 -7.32
C GLN A 45 -8.16 7.70 -6.41
N ILE A 46 -7.46 7.64 -5.30
CA ILE A 46 -7.31 8.82 -4.42
C ILE A 46 -6.05 9.64 -4.72
N GLY A 47 -5.35 9.29 -5.80
CA GLY A 47 -4.24 10.07 -6.31
C GLY A 47 -2.87 9.74 -5.74
N VAL A 48 -2.72 8.57 -5.11
CA VAL A 48 -1.45 8.13 -4.54
C VAL A 48 -0.75 7.19 -5.51
N GLY A 49 0.56 7.39 -5.69
CA GLY A 49 1.39 6.58 -6.57
C GLY A 49 1.37 7.03 -8.01
N PRO A 50 1.94 6.23 -8.93
CA PRO A 50 2.01 6.59 -10.35
C PRO A 50 0.63 6.73 -10.98
N GLU A 51 0.47 7.71 -11.86
CA GLU A 51 -0.80 7.94 -12.58
C GLU A 51 -1.22 6.73 -13.41
N ALA A 52 -0.24 6.04 -14.00
CA ALA A 52 -0.50 4.85 -14.81
C ALA A 52 -0.93 3.63 -13.99
N GLY A 53 -0.89 3.74 -12.66
CA GLY A 53 -1.18 2.64 -11.76
C GLY A 53 0.07 1.87 -11.38
N PHE A 54 -0.10 0.95 -10.43
CA PHE A 54 1.01 0.15 -9.93
C PHE A 54 0.50 -1.23 -9.55
N SER A 55 1.28 -2.25 -9.84
CA SER A 55 0.96 -3.63 -9.45
C SER A 55 2.24 -4.43 -9.27
N ILE A 56 2.12 -5.53 -8.54
CA ILE A 56 3.22 -6.47 -8.35
C ILE A 56 2.83 -7.84 -8.87
N ILE A 57 3.82 -8.64 -9.25
CA ILE A 57 3.64 -10.04 -9.66
C ILE A 57 4.46 -11.01 -8.81
N ASP A 58 5.44 -10.49 -8.10
CA ASP A 58 6.34 -11.27 -7.25
C ASP A 58 6.93 -10.34 -6.17
N ASN A 59 8.05 -10.73 -5.57
CA ASN A 59 8.69 -9.95 -4.52
C ASN A 59 9.76 -8.96 -5.00
N THR A 60 9.89 -8.74 -6.31
CA THR A 60 10.96 -7.89 -6.84
C THR A 60 10.69 -6.40 -6.76
N LYS A 61 9.42 -5.99 -6.74
CA LYS A 61 9.06 -4.57 -6.64
C LYS A 61 9.21 -4.05 -5.23
N THR A 62 9.77 -2.84 -5.10
CA THR A 62 10.03 -2.22 -3.81
C THR A 62 9.12 -1.01 -3.57
N TRP A 63 8.99 -0.62 -2.30
CA TRP A 63 8.19 0.55 -1.95
C TRP A 63 8.73 1.84 -2.56
N SER A 64 10.06 1.94 -2.70
CA SER A 64 10.67 3.12 -3.32
C SER A 64 10.34 3.27 -4.81
N GLU A 65 10.06 2.16 -5.49
CA GLU A 65 9.57 2.19 -6.87
C GLU A 65 8.14 2.69 -6.96
N TYR A 66 7.35 2.48 -5.91
CA TYR A 66 5.94 2.88 -5.88
C TYR A 66 5.78 4.38 -5.62
N THR A 67 6.40 4.88 -4.56
CA THR A 67 6.31 6.30 -4.19
C THR A 67 7.55 6.70 -3.39
N ALA A 68 7.78 7.99 -3.28
CA ALA A 68 8.87 8.55 -2.49
C ALA A 68 8.32 9.51 -1.44
N GLY A 69 9.16 9.83 -0.45
CA GLY A 69 8.81 10.79 0.57
C GLY A 69 8.09 10.18 1.75
N ASN A 70 7.44 11.03 2.53
CA ASN A 70 6.88 10.64 3.83
C ASN A 70 5.51 9.97 3.76
N THR A 71 4.89 9.90 2.58
CA THR A 71 3.62 9.18 2.41
C THR A 71 3.80 7.67 2.44
N ILE A 72 5.02 7.19 2.24
CA ILE A 72 5.30 5.75 2.12
C ILE A 72 4.91 4.98 3.39
N GLU A 73 5.16 5.55 4.57
CA GLU A 73 4.82 4.89 5.82
C GLU A 73 3.30 4.78 6.02
N ALA A 74 2.57 5.82 5.64
CA ALA A 74 1.11 5.78 5.68
C ALA A 74 0.56 4.73 4.71
N VAL A 75 1.14 4.61 3.52
CA VAL A 75 0.74 3.60 2.54
C VAL A 75 1.03 2.19 3.05
N LYS A 76 2.19 1.97 3.68
CA LYS A 76 2.51 0.66 4.28
C LYS A 76 1.50 0.27 5.34
N SER A 77 1.15 1.20 6.22
CA SER A 77 0.14 0.96 7.28
C SER A 77 -1.23 0.67 6.67
N TYR A 78 -1.63 1.44 5.68
CA TYR A 78 -2.89 1.24 4.97
C TYR A 78 -2.93 -0.13 4.31
N MET A 79 -1.87 -0.50 3.60
CA MET A 79 -1.76 -1.79 2.93
C MET A 79 -1.90 -2.96 3.92
N TYR A 80 -1.18 -2.89 5.03
CA TYR A 80 -1.28 -3.91 6.06
C TYR A 80 -2.72 -4.05 6.59
N LEU A 81 -3.34 -2.94 6.97
CA LEU A 81 -4.69 -2.96 7.53
C LEU A 81 -5.70 -3.54 6.56
N LYS A 82 -5.67 -3.11 5.32
CA LYS A 82 -6.63 -3.54 4.31
C LYS A 82 -6.44 -5.01 3.90
N VAL A 83 -5.19 -5.41 3.68
CA VAL A 83 -4.89 -6.81 3.33
C VAL A 83 -5.22 -7.74 4.49
N ARG A 84 -4.86 -7.36 5.72
CA ARG A 84 -5.18 -8.14 6.92
C ARG A 84 -6.69 -8.35 7.07
N MET A 85 -7.49 -7.30 6.88
CA MET A 85 -8.94 -7.39 7.05
C MET A 85 -9.59 -8.32 6.02
N ILE A 86 -9.02 -8.44 4.83
CA ILE A 86 -9.56 -9.30 3.77
C ILE A 86 -9.01 -10.72 3.89
N PHE A 87 -7.70 -10.85 4.08
CA PHE A 87 -7.01 -12.13 4.01
C PHE A 87 -7.11 -12.91 5.32
N ASP A 88 -6.92 -12.24 6.45
CA ASP A 88 -6.89 -12.88 7.78
C ASP A 88 -7.46 -11.92 8.82
N PRO A 89 -8.79 -11.68 8.79
CA PRO A 89 -9.38 -10.70 9.71
C PRO A 89 -9.27 -11.17 11.16
N PRO A 90 -9.09 -10.24 12.10
CA PRO A 90 -9.10 -10.58 13.52
C PRO A 90 -10.46 -11.12 13.92
N ALA A 91 -10.48 -12.11 14.83
CA ALA A 91 -11.73 -12.72 15.30
C ALA A 91 -12.51 -11.79 16.21
N ASN A 92 -11.83 -10.85 16.88
CA ASN A 92 -12.45 -9.90 17.80
C ASN A 92 -13.04 -8.73 17.02
N SER A 93 -14.35 -8.52 17.12
CA SER A 93 -15.03 -7.45 16.39
C SER A 93 -14.57 -6.05 16.82
N PHE A 94 -14.15 -5.89 18.05
CA PHE A 94 -13.64 -4.62 18.55
C PHE A 94 -12.32 -4.24 17.84
N THR A 95 -11.43 -5.21 17.71
CA THR A 95 -10.16 -5.02 16.98
C THR A 95 -10.41 -4.77 15.49
N LEU A 96 -11.35 -5.50 14.89
CA LEU A 96 -11.71 -5.31 13.48
C LEU A 96 -12.25 -3.90 13.23
N ASP A 97 -13.12 -3.40 14.10
CA ASP A 97 -13.66 -2.05 13.98
C ASP A 97 -12.57 -0.99 14.12
N ALA A 98 -11.63 -1.18 15.05
CA ALA A 98 -10.49 -0.29 15.21
C ALA A 98 -9.62 -0.26 13.94
N MET A 99 -9.39 -1.41 13.31
CA MET A 99 -8.65 -1.50 12.05
C MET A 99 -9.37 -0.78 10.91
N LYS A 100 -10.69 -0.96 10.81
CA LYS A 100 -11.51 -0.27 9.81
C LYS A 100 -11.42 1.25 9.97
N ASN A 101 -11.54 1.73 11.20
CA ASN A 101 -11.48 3.15 11.50
C ASN A 101 -10.10 3.73 11.16
N SER A 102 -9.03 3.01 11.50
CA SER A 102 -7.67 3.44 11.18
C SER A 102 -7.43 3.49 9.68
N ALA A 103 -7.89 2.49 8.94
CA ALA A 103 -7.75 2.46 7.48
C ALA A 103 -8.51 3.63 6.84
N THR A 104 -9.73 3.90 7.28
CA THR A 104 -10.53 5.02 6.80
C THR A 104 -9.86 6.36 7.07
N GLU A 105 -9.28 6.53 8.25
CA GLU A 105 -8.57 7.76 8.60
C GLU A 105 -7.34 7.96 7.73
N ILE A 106 -6.55 6.93 7.51
CA ILE A 106 -5.37 7.01 6.65
C ILE A 106 -5.77 7.36 5.22
N GLU A 107 -6.82 6.73 4.70
CA GLU A 107 -7.34 6.99 3.36
C GLU A 107 -7.74 8.46 3.21
N TRP A 108 -8.45 9.00 4.20
CA TRP A 108 -8.82 10.41 4.20
C TRP A 108 -7.60 11.32 4.24
N ARG A 109 -6.62 11.02 5.09
CA ARG A 109 -5.39 11.82 5.20
C ARG A 109 -4.57 11.79 3.92
N LEU A 110 -4.49 10.65 3.26
CA LEU A 110 -3.80 10.52 1.97
C LEU A 110 -4.51 11.35 0.90
N ASN A 111 -5.83 11.31 0.87
CA ASN A 111 -6.63 12.08 -0.07
C ASN A 111 -6.43 13.58 0.13
N VAL A 112 -6.49 14.05 1.37
CA VAL A 112 -6.28 15.47 1.70
C VAL A 112 -4.87 15.91 1.32
N HIS A 113 -3.87 15.10 1.59
CA HIS A 113 -2.49 15.40 1.23
C HIS A 113 -2.33 15.54 -0.29
N THR A 114 -2.88 14.60 -1.05
CA THR A 114 -2.83 14.60 -2.51
C THR A 114 -3.54 15.82 -3.09
N GLU A 115 -4.71 16.17 -2.58
CA GLU A 115 -5.46 17.35 -2.99
C GLU A 115 -4.66 18.62 -2.71
N GLY A 116 -4.01 18.70 -1.56
CA GLY A 116 -3.17 19.85 -1.20
C GLY A 116 -1.98 20.01 -2.13
N VAL A 117 -1.33 18.92 -2.52
CA VAL A 117 -0.21 18.94 -3.48
C VAL A 117 -0.70 19.44 -4.84
N ARG A 118 -1.80 18.90 -5.35
CA ARG A 118 -2.38 19.32 -6.63
C ARG A 118 -2.75 20.80 -6.63
N TRP A 119 -3.33 21.28 -5.54
CA TRP A 119 -3.69 22.67 -5.40
C TRP A 119 -2.45 23.57 -5.48
N ARG A 120 -1.39 23.24 -4.75
CA ARG A 120 -0.13 24.00 -4.77
C ARG A 120 0.49 24.04 -6.16
N GLU A 121 0.51 22.91 -6.86
CA GLU A 121 1.03 22.81 -8.23
C GLU A 121 0.22 23.68 -9.18
N SER A 122 -1.10 23.69 -9.06
CA SER A 122 -1.95 24.52 -9.91
C SER A 122 -1.71 26.01 -9.65
N GLN A 123 -1.44 26.42 -8.42
CA GLN A 123 -1.12 27.82 -8.10
C GLN A 123 0.23 28.24 -8.71
N ILE A 124 1.23 27.36 -8.65
CA ILE A 124 2.54 27.64 -9.26
C ILE A 124 2.39 27.78 -10.78
N THR A 125 1.65 26.90 -11.43
CA THR A 125 1.41 26.95 -12.87
C THR A 125 0.68 28.22 -13.27
N ALA A 126 -0.24 28.71 -12.45
CA ALA A 126 -0.98 29.94 -12.71
C ALA A 126 -0.13 31.21 -12.59
N ILE A 127 0.94 31.16 -11.78
CA ILE A 127 1.84 32.30 -11.55
C ILE A 127 2.93 32.40 -12.61
N ILE A 128 3.36 31.30 -13.18
CA ILE A 128 4.43 31.26 -14.19
C ILE A 128 3.81 31.56 -15.57
N PRO A 129 4.21 32.63 -16.25
CA PRO A 129 3.68 32.96 -17.58
C PRO A 129 4.06 31.97 -18.65
#